data_cd12c8926de910e243486c1775b81107
#
_entry.id   cd12c8926de910e243486c1775b81107
#
_cell.length_a   1.000
_cell.length_b   1.000
_cell.length_c   1.000
_cell.angle_alpha   90.00
_cell.angle_beta   90.00
_cell.angle_gamma   90.00
#
_symmetry.space_group_name_H-M   'P 1'
#
loop_
_entity.id
_entity.type
_entity.pdbx_description
1 polymer ?
#
loop_
_entity_poly.entity_id
_entity_poly.type
_entity_poly.pdbx_seq_one_letter_code
_entity_poly.pdbx_strand_id
1 'polypeptide(L)'
;MHYRQEVFAAAGEGVDNLDAYLATNPSEPMPRLLLVIDEFAMLAKDYPDVLKSLVSVGAVGRTLGVHMILATQRPAGVVNDDILANTNLRVALRVQSREDSNNVIGVPHASAISREQRGRAFVKLGQDEITPVQTALVTGRAQAGEATGLELRPVVFGRPPAPAAPPPSTSEETDLDLLIDAVVAANEAAGYAPPRRVWPEALGERVDLAGFPATPATAEGSRVPVAGGIRGEQVFFGLSDEPDRQRQVHAGWDLARGNLLLAGIPGSGTSTTLATIALTMARTWSPDELDLFVLDMAARDLAPLELLPHTVSYVGPGAGARERQVRLFQHLRAELERRRTTPGPHRRLVLLLDGLASLRDEYQDYEGQTVLDTFYRTYAEGPELNLWVAVTTTRAKAVPSAMDEVTTQKWMFRLADPYDYSASGLRPKDAPAQVPGRTVGAEAKLQTHVATPGCALEDAVGLVRRAWPESPRKTSVVRALPDRVAVSELEHGDAIGEPWRIPLGLRGSDLATAFLELYEGEHALVAGPARSGKSTVLLGLAGGLRAVRTPGGRPTAV
;
A
#
# COMPACT_ATOMS: atom_id res chain seq x y z
N MET A 1 12.12 5.98 -20.07
CA MET A 1 11.84 6.68 -21.34
C MET A 1 10.75 7.75 -21.16
N HIS A 2 9.59 7.45 -20.60
CA HIS A 2 8.52 8.45 -20.34
C HIS A 2 9.00 9.71 -19.62
N TYR A 3 9.72 9.56 -18.51
CA TYR A 3 10.26 10.71 -17.79
C TYR A 3 11.12 11.64 -18.69
N ARG A 4 11.96 11.08 -19.57
CA ARG A 4 12.77 11.88 -20.48
C ARG A 4 11.91 12.62 -21.49
N GLN A 5 10.88 11.94 -22.04
CA GLN A 5 9.92 12.55 -22.96
C GLN A 5 9.14 13.68 -22.30
N GLU A 6 8.67 13.48 -21.05
CA GLU A 6 7.98 14.52 -20.27
C GLU A 6 8.88 15.75 -20.03
N VAL A 7 10.14 15.52 -19.65
CA VAL A 7 11.11 16.61 -19.42
C VAL A 7 11.41 17.35 -20.71
N PHE A 8 11.60 16.65 -21.83
CA PHE A 8 11.86 17.31 -23.13
C PHE A 8 10.64 18.11 -23.59
N ALA A 9 9.44 17.55 -23.49
CA ALA A 9 8.21 18.26 -23.83
C ALA A 9 7.98 19.51 -22.96
N ALA A 10 8.35 19.46 -21.68
CA ALA A 10 8.26 20.59 -20.78
C ALA A 10 9.30 21.69 -21.04
N ALA A 11 10.43 21.35 -21.70
CA ALA A 11 11.52 22.29 -21.97
C ALA A 11 11.23 23.25 -23.13
N GLY A 12 10.24 22.95 -23.98
CA GLY A 12 9.78 23.84 -25.04
C GLY A 12 9.39 23.15 -26.34
N GLU A 13 8.77 23.91 -27.24
CA GLU A 13 8.35 23.43 -28.56
C GLU A 13 9.59 23.09 -29.41
N GLY A 14 9.61 21.89 -30.01
CA GLY A 14 10.73 21.40 -30.80
C GLY A 14 11.85 20.70 -30.02
N VAL A 15 11.74 20.56 -28.70
CA VAL A 15 12.69 19.80 -27.90
C VAL A 15 12.21 18.35 -27.80
N ASP A 16 12.62 17.51 -28.75
CA ASP A 16 12.19 16.12 -28.88
C ASP A 16 13.32 15.09 -28.66
N ASN A 17 14.55 15.58 -28.47
CA ASN A 17 15.72 14.74 -28.29
C ASN A 17 16.69 15.32 -27.23
N LEU A 18 17.62 14.47 -26.77
CA LEU A 18 18.57 14.84 -25.74
C LEU A 18 19.48 16.01 -26.13
N ASP A 19 19.95 16.05 -27.36
CA ASP A 19 20.89 17.09 -27.82
C ASP A 19 20.18 18.45 -27.91
N ALA A 20 18.94 18.49 -28.41
CA ALA A 20 18.10 19.67 -28.35
C ALA A 20 17.81 20.13 -26.91
N TYR A 21 17.54 19.20 -26.01
CA TYR A 21 17.36 19.52 -24.59
C TYR A 21 18.63 20.14 -23.97
N LEU A 22 19.78 19.53 -24.19
CA LEU A 22 21.05 20.07 -23.67
C LEU A 22 21.40 21.44 -24.26
N ALA A 23 20.99 21.70 -25.52
CA ALA A 23 21.18 23.00 -26.15
C ALA A 23 20.36 24.12 -25.48
N THR A 24 19.30 23.81 -24.73
CA THR A 24 18.56 24.81 -23.94
C THR A 24 19.30 25.25 -22.67
N ASN A 25 20.47 24.68 -22.39
CA ASN A 25 21.28 24.95 -21.20
C ASN A 25 20.51 24.77 -19.89
N PRO A 26 19.88 23.60 -19.65
CA PRO A 26 19.01 23.38 -18.51
C PRO A 26 19.79 23.43 -17.19
N SER A 27 19.14 23.87 -16.11
CA SER A 27 19.73 23.86 -14.75
C SER A 27 20.09 22.45 -14.27
N GLU A 28 19.36 21.43 -14.75
CA GLU A 28 19.62 20.02 -14.48
C GLU A 28 19.88 19.29 -15.80
N PRO A 29 21.12 19.21 -16.29
CA PRO A 29 21.44 18.51 -17.53
C PRO A 29 21.18 17.00 -17.38
N MET A 30 20.46 16.45 -18.34
CA MET A 30 20.13 15.02 -18.34
C MET A 30 21.30 14.20 -18.91
N PRO A 31 21.85 13.23 -18.15
CA PRO A 31 22.94 12.40 -18.63
C PRO A 31 22.46 11.37 -19.65
N ARG A 32 23.35 10.88 -20.52
CA ARG A 32 23.09 9.69 -21.30
C ARG A 32 22.94 8.48 -20.39
N LEU A 33 22.01 7.58 -20.71
CA LEU A 33 21.77 6.34 -20.00
C LEU A 33 22.31 5.17 -20.83
N LEU A 34 23.21 4.38 -20.23
CA LEU A 34 23.71 3.16 -20.82
C LEU A 34 23.12 1.96 -20.07
N LEU A 35 22.36 1.13 -20.79
CA LEU A 35 21.82 -0.12 -20.28
C LEU A 35 22.72 -1.28 -20.74
N VAL A 36 23.37 -1.97 -19.82
CA VAL A 36 24.22 -3.13 -20.11
C VAL A 36 23.50 -4.38 -19.60
N ILE A 37 23.28 -5.34 -20.49
CA ILE A 37 22.65 -6.63 -20.17
C ILE A 37 23.63 -7.73 -20.55
N ASP A 38 24.19 -8.37 -19.52
CA ASP A 38 25.01 -9.56 -19.70
C ASP A 38 24.09 -10.80 -19.72
N GLU A 39 24.35 -11.71 -20.68
CA GLU A 39 23.56 -12.92 -20.96
C GLU A 39 22.05 -12.64 -21.19
N PHE A 40 21.74 -11.72 -22.13
CA PHE A 40 20.36 -11.35 -22.42
C PHE A 40 19.51 -12.52 -22.95
N ALA A 41 20.13 -13.61 -23.42
CA ALA A 41 19.41 -14.82 -23.84
C ALA A 41 18.64 -15.48 -22.68
N MET A 42 19.18 -15.47 -21.47
CA MET A 42 18.46 -15.95 -20.29
C MET A 42 17.31 -15.02 -19.93
N LEU A 43 17.56 -13.72 -19.96
CA LEU A 43 16.53 -12.72 -19.68
C LEU A 43 15.34 -12.85 -20.66
N ALA A 44 15.62 -13.01 -21.94
CA ALA A 44 14.59 -13.18 -22.96
C ALA A 44 13.79 -14.47 -22.81
N LYS A 45 14.42 -15.54 -22.32
CA LYS A 45 13.76 -16.83 -22.04
C LYS A 45 12.86 -16.77 -20.83
N ASP A 46 13.35 -16.19 -19.75
CA ASP A 46 12.64 -16.16 -18.46
C ASP A 46 11.54 -15.07 -18.45
N TYR A 47 11.74 -14.01 -19.22
CA TYR A 47 10.84 -12.86 -19.31
C TYR A 47 10.60 -12.42 -20.78
N PRO A 48 9.78 -13.15 -21.55
CA PRO A 48 9.56 -12.87 -22.99
C PRO A 48 9.02 -11.46 -23.28
N ASP A 49 8.25 -10.87 -22.35
CA ASP A 49 7.73 -9.51 -22.52
C ASP A 49 8.83 -8.44 -22.42
N VAL A 50 9.95 -8.72 -21.74
CA VAL A 50 11.10 -7.83 -21.65
C VAL A 50 11.78 -7.67 -23.02
N LEU A 51 11.82 -8.72 -23.85
CA LEU A 51 12.39 -8.65 -25.18
C LEU A 51 11.70 -7.59 -26.05
N LYS A 52 10.38 -7.51 -26.01
CA LYS A 52 9.60 -6.49 -26.73
C LYS A 52 9.95 -5.07 -26.24
N SER A 53 10.13 -4.92 -24.93
CA SER A 53 10.53 -3.66 -24.33
C SER A 53 11.94 -3.25 -24.76
N LEU A 54 12.90 -4.18 -24.85
CA LEU A 54 14.25 -3.93 -25.32
C LEU A 54 14.28 -3.51 -26.79
N VAL A 55 13.49 -4.15 -27.65
CA VAL A 55 13.33 -3.74 -29.05
C VAL A 55 12.80 -2.31 -29.14
N SER A 56 11.78 -1.98 -28.33
CA SER A 56 11.24 -0.61 -28.26
C SER A 56 12.29 0.40 -27.77
N VAL A 57 13.10 0.03 -26.76
CA VAL A 57 14.22 0.88 -26.30
C VAL A 57 15.24 1.07 -27.41
N GLY A 58 15.57 0.03 -28.19
CA GLY A 58 16.47 0.13 -29.33
C GLY A 58 15.99 1.08 -30.42
N ALA A 59 14.69 1.07 -30.70
CA ALA A 59 14.09 1.90 -31.75
C ALA A 59 14.01 3.39 -31.39
N VAL A 60 13.60 3.72 -30.14
CA VAL A 60 13.32 5.10 -29.71
C VAL A 60 14.39 5.67 -28.78
N GLY A 61 15.15 4.81 -28.11
CA GLY A 61 16.10 5.22 -27.06
C GLY A 61 17.19 6.19 -27.56
N ARG A 62 17.61 6.06 -28.81
CA ARG A 62 18.68 6.89 -29.38
C ARG A 62 18.39 8.39 -29.29
N THR A 63 17.20 8.82 -29.63
CA THR A 63 16.78 10.23 -29.54
C THR A 63 16.68 10.70 -28.10
N LEU A 64 16.33 9.79 -27.19
CA LEU A 64 16.23 10.08 -25.77
C LEU A 64 17.58 9.97 -25.02
N GLY A 65 18.69 9.69 -25.72
CA GLY A 65 19.99 9.48 -25.12
C GLY A 65 20.07 8.19 -24.28
N VAL A 66 19.32 7.15 -24.66
CA VAL A 66 19.37 5.81 -24.05
C VAL A 66 20.07 4.87 -25.02
N HIS A 67 21.14 4.23 -24.57
CA HIS A 67 21.95 3.29 -25.33
C HIS A 67 21.93 1.92 -24.67
N MET A 68 22.07 0.84 -25.46
CA MET A 68 22.11 -0.52 -24.95
C MET A 68 23.36 -1.26 -25.39
N ILE A 69 23.90 -2.09 -24.51
CA ILE A 69 24.88 -3.13 -24.81
C ILE A 69 24.24 -4.47 -24.40
N LEU A 70 24.04 -5.34 -25.38
CA LEU A 70 23.49 -6.68 -25.15
C LEU A 70 24.61 -7.70 -25.37
N ALA A 71 24.94 -8.49 -24.35
CA ALA A 71 25.90 -9.57 -24.44
C ALA A 71 25.20 -10.93 -24.29
N THR A 72 25.68 -11.93 -25.04
CA THR A 72 25.21 -13.33 -24.92
C THR A 72 26.26 -14.32 -25.38
N GLN A 73 26.28 -15.48 -24.75
CA GLN A 73 27.07 -16.62 -25.16
C GLN A 73 26.35 -17.48 -26.22
N ARG A 74 25.05 -17.31 -26.39
CA ARG A 74 24.21 -18.09 -27.30
C ARG A 74 23.38 -17.15 -28.19
N PRO A 75 23.94 -16.67 -29.30
CA PRO A 75 23.22 -15.77 -30.21
C PRO A 75 22.09 -16.47 -30.96
N ALA A 76 22.22 -17.78 -31.22
CA ALA A 76 21.22 -18.54 -31.96
C ALA A 76 19.87 -18.61 -31.22
N GLY A 77 18.78 -18.26 -31.92
CA GLY A 77 17.41 -18.32 -31.41
C GLY A 77 16.98 -17.11 -30.55
N VAL A 78 17.89 -16.19 -30.22
CA VAL A 78 17.59 -15.00 -29.40
C VAL A 78 17.85 -13.71 -30.17
N VAL A 79 18.92 -13.67 -30.96
CA VAL A 79 19.21 -12.58 -31.87
C VAL A 79 18.30 -12.73 -33.10
N ASN A 80 17.25 -11.92 -33.16
CA ASN A 80 16.28 -11.89 -34.25
C ASN A 80 16.47 -10.63 -35.13
N ASP A 81 15.75 -10.57 -36.23
CA ASP A 81 15.83 -9.45 -37.18
C ASP A 81 15.47 -8.10 -36.54
N ASP A 82 14.57 -8.07 -35.58
CA ASP A 82 14.17 -6.84 -34.88
C ASP A 82 15.32 -6.26 -34.04
N ILE A 83 16.07 -7.12 -33.35
CA ILE A 83 17.26 -6.72 -32.58
C ILE A 83 18.35 -6.27 -33.56
N LEU A 84 18.58 -7.05 -34.63
CA LEU A 84 19.60 -6.74 -35.64
C LEU A 84 19.34 -5.42 -36.38
N ALA A 85 18.07 -5.12 -36.67
CA ALA A 85 17.68 -3.86 -37.33
C ALA A 85 18.00 -2.62 -36.47
N ASN A 86 18.01 -2.76 -35.15
CA ASN A 86 18.27 -1.68 -34.22
C ASN A 86 19.71 -1.69 -33.65
N THR A 87 20.55 -2.66 -34.06
CA THR A 87 21.92 -2.83 -33.55
C THR A 87 22.92 -2.72 -34.70
N ASN A 88 23.43 -1.51 -34.98
CA ASN A 88 24.36 -1.27 -36.07
C ASN A 88 25.81 -1.67 -35.74
N LEU A 89 26.21 -1.58 -34.47
CA LEU A 89 27.52 -2.01 -33.98
C LEU A 89 27.41 -3.43 -33.41
N ARG A 90 28.14 -4.38 -34.01
CA ARG A 90 28.12 -5.78 -33.56
C ARG A 90 29.55 -6.27 -33.36
N VAL A 91 29.77 -6.96 -32.27
CA VAL A 91 31.07 -7.51 -31.89
C VAL A 91 30.95 -9.01 -31.71
N ALA A 92 31.67 -9.79 -32.47
CA ALA A 92 31.73 -11.24 -32.28
C ALA A 92 33.14 -11.66 -31.83
N LEU A 93 33.25 -12.06 -30.58
CA LEU A 93 34.42 -12.81 -30.10
C LEU A 93 34.38 -14.25 -30.66
N ARG A 94 35.29 -15.11 -30.23
CA ARG A 94 35.28 -16.50 -30.66
C ARG A 94 33.96 -17.17 -30.27
N VAL A 95 33.23 -17.65 -31.27
CA VAL A 95 32.00 -18.45 -31.10
C VAL A 95 32.20 -19.91 -31.45
N GLN A 96 31.24 -20.77 -31.10
CA GLN A 96 31.40 -22.21 -31.26
C GLN A 96 31.13 -22.71 -32.69
N SER A 97 30.19 -22.07 -33.39
CA SER A 97 29.72 -22.48 -34.71
C SER A 97 29.85 -21.36 -35.75
N ARG A 98 29.84 -21.76 -37.02
CA ARG A 98 29.75 -20.82 -38.14
C ARG A 98 28.40 -20.10 -38.17
N GLU A 99 27.37 -20.80 -37.72
CA GLU A 99 26.02 -20.25 -37.63
C GLU A 99 25.95 -19.12 -36.60
N ASP A 100 26.54 -19.30 -35.44
CA ASP A 100 26.62 -18.26 -34.40
C ASP A 100 27.34 -17.01 -34.94
N SER A 101 28.44 -17.19 -35.65
CA SER A 101 29.16 -16.09 -36.27
C SER A 101 28.30 -15.36 -37.33
N ASN A 102 27.59 -16.10 -38.17
CA ASN A 102 26.71 -15.54 -39.19
C ASN A 102 25.53 -14.79 -38.55
N ASN A 103 24.97 -15.30 -37.48
CA ASN A 103 23.85 -14.66 -36.74
C ASN A 103 24.24 -13.29 -36.17
N VAL A 104 25.52 -13.09 -35.79
CA VAL A 104 25.97 -11.83 -35.20
C VAL A 104 26.50 -10.87 -36.25
N ILE A 105 27.50 -11.29 -37.06
CA ILE A 105 28.23 -10.41 -37.97
C ILE A 105 27.97 -10.69 -39.46
N GLY A 106 27.18 -11.73 -39.80
CA GLY A 106 26.83 -12.07 -41.17
C GLY A 106 27.91 -12.84 -41.95
N VAL A 107 29.05 -13.18 -41.31
CA VAL A 107 30.17 -13.94 -41.90
C VAL A 107 30.71 -14.97 -40.89
N PRO A 108 31.33 -16.09 -41.34
CA PRO A 108 31.73 -17.17 -40.42
C PRO A 108 33.09 -16.92 -39.71
N HIS A 109 33.68 -15.73 -39.83
CA HIS A 109 35.04 -15.42 -39.40
C HIS A 109 35.29 -15.64 -37.92
N ALA A 110 34.32 -15.28 -37.05
CA ALA A 110 34.49 -15.40 -35.60
C ALA A 110 34.59 -16.86 -35.13
N SER A 111 34.06 -17.82 -35.88
CA SER A 111 34.22 -19.26 -35.58
C SER A 111 35.63 -19.80 -35.82
N ALA A 112 36.42 -19.08 -36.65
CA ALA A 112 37.81 -19.47 -36.96
C ALA A 112 38.83 -18.91 -35.96
N ILE A 113 38.43 -18.08 -35.01
CA ILE A 113 39.32 -17.55 -33.95
C ILE A 113 39.82 -18.71 -33.07
N SER A 114 41.15 -18.85 -32.94
CA SER A 114 41.77 -19.88 -32.11
C SER A 114 41.48 -19.66 -30.62
N ARG A 115 41.44 -20.76 -29.85
CA ARG A 115 41.30 -20.71 -28.36
C ARG A 115 42.44 -19.95 -27.68
N GLU A 116 43.59 -19.91 -28.30
CA GLU A 116 44.78 -19.21 -27.82
C GLU A 116 44.71 -17.70 -28.00
N GLN A 117 43.88 -17.23 -28.95
CA GLN A 117 43.69 -15.82 -29.26
C GLN A 117 42.58 -15.20 -28.39
N ARG A 118 42.82 -15.16 -27.09
CA ARG A 118 41.86 -14.53 -26.15
C ARG A 118 41.71 -13.03 -26.43
N GLY A 119 40.48 -12.54 -26.40
CA GLY A 119 40.16 -11.15 -26.69
C GLY A 119 40.16 -10.78 -28.19
N ARG A 120 40.47 -11.73 -29.10
CA ARG A 120 40.31 -11.50 -30.55
C ARG A 120 38.84 -11.44 -30.88
N ALA A 121 38.43 -10.41 -31.67
CA ALA A 121 37.07 -10.19 -32.08
C ALA A 121 36.99 -9.66 -33.53
N PHE A 122 35.80 -9.73 -34.11
CA PHE A 122 35.42 -9.03 -35.28
C PHE A 122 34.36 -8.01 -34.94
N VAL A 123 34.56 -6.76 -35.37
CA VAL A 123 33.61 -5.64 -35.20
C VAL A 123 32.98 -5.37 -36.56
N LYS A 124 31.64 -5.42 -36.59
CA LYS A 124 30.85 -5.06 -37.77
C LYS A 124 30.23 -3.69 -37.56
N LEU A 125 30.48 -2.78 -38.48
CA LEU A 125 29.88 -1.44 -38.55
C LEU A 125 29.02 -1.35 -39.81
N GLY A 126 27.74 -1.11 -39.69
CA GLY A 126 26.83 -1.06 -40.85
C GLY A 126 26.67 -2.41 -41.55
N GLN A 127 26.53 -2.38 -42.92
CA GLN A 127 26.21 -3.58 -43.66
C GLN A 127 27.45 -4.42 -44.04
N ASP A 128 28.56 -3.82 -44.42
CA ASP A 128 29.68 -4.53 -45.07
C ASP A 128 31.06 -4.32 -44.44
N GLU A 129 31.17 -3.40 -43.46
CA GLU A 129 32.47 -3.12 -42.83
C GLU A 129 32.72 -4.07 -41.65
N ILE A 130 33.65 -4.99 -41.80
CA ILE A 130 34.04 -5.96 -40.76
C ILE A 130 35.53 -5.84 -40.51
N THR A 131 35.89 -5.43 -39.30
CA THR A 131 37.28 -5.20 -38.89
C THR A 131 37.70 -6.18 -37.80
N PRO A 132 38.84 -6.89 -37.96
CA PRO A 132 39.41 -7.69 -36.88
C PRO A 132 40.00 -6.77 -35.79
N VAL A 133 39.75 -7.08 -34.53
CA VAL A 133 40.18 -6.28 -33.39
C VAL A 133 40.76 -7.19 -32.30
N GLN A 134 41.74 -6.70 -31.57
CA GLN A 134 42.21 -7.28 -30.32
C GLN A 134 41.73 -6.39 -29.17
N THR A 135 40.89 -6.92 -28.30
CA THR A 135 40.39 -6.15 -27.12
C THR A 135 41.52 -5.97 -26.10
N ALA A 136 41.49 -4.84 -25.39
CA ALA A 136 42.37 -4.58 -24.28
C ALA A 136 42.00 -5.49 -23.07
N LEU A 137 43.00 -5.86 -22.30
CA LEU A 137 42.84 -6.61 -21.05
C LEU A 137 42.87 -5.61 -19.88
N VAL A 138 41.73 -5.39 -19.24
CA VAL A 138 41.60 -4.47 -18.09
C VAL A 138 41.72 -5.21 -16.73
N THR A 139 41.66 -6.55 -16.73
CA THR A 139 41.80 -7.38 -15.52
C THR A 139 43.24 -7.83 -15.27
N GLY A 140 44.19 -7.31 -16.03
CA GLY A 140 45.60 -7.49 -15.78
C GLY A 140 46.03 -6.82 -14.47
N ARG A 141 47.02 -7.37 -13.79
CA ARG A 141 47.59 -6.70 -12.64
C ARG A 141 48.23 -5.38 -13.09
N ALA A 142 47.94 -4.33 -12.38
CA ALA A 142 48.52 -3.03 -12.65
C ALA A 142 50.05 -3.08 -12.56
N GLN A 143 50.73 -2.58 -13.56
CA GLN A 143 52.19 -2.47 -13.50
C GLN A 143 52.52 -1.28 -12.58
N ALA A 144 53.05 -1.60 -11.40
CA ALA A 144 53.52 -0.57 -10.46
C ALA A 144 54.80 0.07 -11.03
N GLY A 145 54.62 1.30 -11.56
CA GLY A 145 55.69 2.18 -11.90
C GLY A 145 56.37 1.91 -13.25
N GLU A 146 56.76 2.99 -13.91
CA GLU A 146 57.71 2.92 -15.01
C GLU A 146 58.97 2.19 -14.57
N ALA A 147 59.33 1.18 -15.30
CA ALA A 147 60.68 0.61 -15.17
C ALA A 147 61.69 1.67 -15.65
N THR A 148 62.05 2.60 -14.77
CA THR A 148 63.03 3.65 -15.04
C THR A 148 64.48 3.10 -15.02
N GLY A 149 64.65 1.82 -15.09
CA GLY A 149 65.97 1.19 -15.14
C GLY A 149 66.41 0.93 -16.57
N LEU A 150 67.61 1.39 -16.93
CA LEU A 150 68.30 0.98 -18.15
C LEU A 150 68.56 -0.57 -18.05
N GLU A 151 67.88 -1.34 -18.90
CA GLU A 151 68.11 -2.78 -18.99
C GLU A 151 69.17 -3.06 -20.08
N LEU A 152 70.35 -3.46 -19.64
CA LEU A 152 71.43 -3.87 -20.52
C LEU A 152 71.26 -5.34 -20.89
N ARG A 153 70.98 -5.62 -22.18
CA ARG A 153 70.84 -6.98 -22.70
C ARG A 153 72.03 -7.37 -23.59
N PRO A 154 72.63 -8.53 -23.42
CA PRO A 154 73.66 -9.02 -24.31
C PRO A 154 73.01 -9.35 -25.66
N VAL A 155 73.56 -8.77 -26.75
CA VAL A 155 73.19 -9.13 -28.12
C VAL A 155 74.06 -10.29 -28.53
N VAL A 156 73.47 -11.46 -28.75
CA VAL A 156 74.14 -12.64 -29.30
C VAL A 156 73.94 -12.60 -30.82
N PHE A 157 75.05 -12.53 -31.56
CA PHE A 157 75.00 -12.46 -33.02
C PHE A 157 74.22 -13.66 -33.61
N GLY A 158 73.26 -13.40 -34.49
CA GLY A 158 72.45 -14.44 -35.14
C GLY A 158 71.19 -14.88 -34.36
N ARG A 159 70.88 -14.30 -33.21
CA ARG A 159 69.67 -14.60 -32.46
C ARG A 159 68.94 -13.29 -32.12
N PRO A 160 67.70 -13.10 -32.58
CA PRO A 160 66.94 -11.91 -32.15
C PRO A 160 66.81 -11.94 -30.61
N PRO A 161 66.90 -10.79 -29.94
CA PRO A 161 66.66 -10.71 -28.51
C PRO A 161 65.25 -11.20 -28.19
N ALA A 162 65.16 -12.08 -27.20
CA ALA A 162 63.85 -12.48 -26.68
C ALA A 162 63.11 -11.24 -26.18
N PRO A 163 61.82 -11.12 -26.45
CA PRO A 163 61.04 -10.02 -25.89
C PRO A 163 61.18 -10.03 -24.35
N ALA A 164 61.35 -8.82 -23.79
CA ALA A 164 61.42 -8.69 -22.33
C ALA A 164 60.18 -9.27 -21.68
N ALA A 165 60.37 -10.17 -20.75
CA ALA A 165 59.27 -10.52 -19.85
C ALA A 165 58.96 -9.27 -19.01
N PRO A 166 57.72 -8.80 -18.94
CA PRO A 166 57.37 -7.69 -18.07
C PRO A 166 57.74 -8.06 -16.62
N PRO A 167 58.29 -7.12 -15.83
CA PRO A 167 58.58 -7.39 -14.43
C PRO A 167 57.32 -7.90 -13.72
N PRO A 168 57.43 -8.89 -12.81
CA PRO A 168 56.32 -9.36 -12.05
C PRO A 168 55.73 -8.17 -11.28
N SER A 169 54.46 -7.81 -11.56
CA SER A 169 53.78 -6.79 -10.78
C SER A 169 53.60 -7.28 -9.35
N THR A 170 54.03 -6.50 -8.38
CA THR A 170 53.85 -6.75 -6.94
C THR A 170 52.51 -6.21 -6.46
N SER A 171 51.77 -5.51 -7.29
CA SER A 171 50.45 -4.97 -6.96
C SER A 171 49.36 -6.04 -7.07
N GLU A 172 48.48 -6.11 -6.10
CA GLU A 172 47.26 -6.90 -6.18
C GLU A 172 46.15 -6.18 -6.98
N GLU A 173 46.29 -4.85 -7.17
CA GLU A 173 45.37 -4.04 -7.93
C GLU A 173 45.43 -4.33 -9.42
N THR A 174 44.26 -4.24 -10.07
CA THR A 174 44.14 -4.40 -11.54
C THR A 174 44.15 -3.05 -12.25
N ASP A 175 44.39 -3.06 -13.56
CA ASP A 175 44.20 -1.86 -14.39
C ASP A 175 42.77 -1.32 -14.31
N LEU A 176 41.79 -2.21 -14.06
CA LEU A 176 40.38 -1.83 -13.87
C LEU A 176 40.19 -1.04 -12.58
N ASP A 177 40.82 -1.47 -11.47
CA ASP A 177 40.72 -0.77 -10.19
C ASP A 177 41.27 0.65 -10.31
N LEU A 178 42.46 0.80 -10.91
CA LEU A 178 43.07 2.11 -11.16
C LEU A 178 42.23 3.01 -12.06
N LEU A 179 41.61 2.43 -13.09
CA LEU A 179 40.74 3.17 -13.99
C LEU A 179 39.48 3.68 -13.24
N ILE A 180 38.87 2.81 -12.42
CA ILE A 180 37.70 3.18 -11.61
C ILE A 180 38.05 4.31 -10.66
N ASP A 181 39.16 4.17 -9.93
CA ASP A 181 39.61 5.20 -8.97
C ASP A 181 39.90 6.53 -9.66
N ALA A 182 40.54 6.50 -10.83
CA ALA A 182 40.79 7.69 -11.62
C ALA A 182 39.50 8.38 -12.11
N VAL A 183 38.50 7.60 -12.53
CA VAL A 183 37.18 8.12 -12.95
C VAL A 183 36.43 8.73 -11.77
N VAL A 184 36.44 8.06 -10.61
CA VAL A 184 35.82 8.57 -9.38
C VAL A 184 36.46 9.88 -8.96
N ALA A 185 37.80 9.94 -8.90
CA ALA A 185 38.53 11.15 -8.54
C ALA A 185 38.27 12.31 -9.52
N ALA A 186 38.20 12.02 -10.82
CA ALA A 186 37.89 13.01 -11.83
C ALA A 186 36.45 13.56 -11.71
N ASN A 187 35.48 12.69 -11.37
CA ASN A 187 34.10 13.08 -11.14
C ASN A 187 33.95 13.98 -9.90
N GLU A 188 34.64 13.63 -8.82
CA GLU A 188 34.69 14.43 -7.60
C GLU A 188 35.34 15.80 -7.83
N ALA A 189 36.47 15.83 -8.54
CA ALA A 189 37.16 17.09 -8.89
C ALA A 189 36.33 17.98 -9.80
N ALA A 190 35.52 17.41 -10.70
CA ALA A 190 34.62 18.16 -11.57
C ALA A 190 33.36 18.67 -10.84
N GLY A 191 33.06 18.16 -9.63
CA GLY A 191 31.91 18.58 -8.83
C GLY A 191 30.57 18.21 -9.45
N TYR A 192 30.51 17.16 -10.26
CA TYR A 192 29.25 16.69 -10.84
C TYR A 192 28.34 16.10 -9.75
N ALA A 193 27.08 16.52 -9.77
CA ALA A 193 26.06 15.91 -8.93
C ALA A 193 25.85 14.42 -9.35
N PRO A 194 25.59 13.51 -8.40
CA PRO A 194 25.30 12.14 -8.73
C PRO A 194 24.07 12.08 -9.65
N PRO A 195 24.08 11.19 -10.67
CA PRO A 195 22.95 11.07 -11.58
C PRO A 195 21.70 10.60 -10.83
N ARG A 196 20.52 11.04 -11.29
CA ARG A 196 19.26 10.55 -10.77
C ARG A 196 19.21 9.02 -10.85
N ARG A 197 18.84 8.37 -9.74
CA ARG A 197 18.59 6.93 -9.75
C ARG A 197 17.45 6.61 -10.72
N VAL A 198 17.66 5.67 -11.61
CA VAL A 198 16.68 5.26 -12.63
C VAL A 198 15.51 4.52 -12.01
N TRP A 199 15.79 3.75 -10.94
CA TRP A 199 14.79 3.06 -10.14
C TRP A 199 14.82 3.57 -8.72
N PRO A 200 13.65 3.75 -8.07
CA PRO A 200 13.61 3.84 -6.62
C PRO A 200 14.11 2.52 -6.01
N GLU A 201 14.48 2.56 -4.75
CA GLU A 201 14.72 1.33 -4.00
C GLU A 201 13.45 0.48 -3.99
N ALA A 202 13.59 -0.85 -3.97
CA ALA A 202 12.44 -1.74 -3.87
C ALA A 202 11.65 -1.42 -2.59
N LEU A 203 10.32 -1.64 -2.63
CA LEU A 203 9.50 -1.49 -1.43
C LEU A 203 10.08 -2.33 -0.31
N GLY A 204 10.48 -1.68 0.77
CA GLY A 204 11.01 -2.31 1.97
C GLY A 204 10.01 -3.26 2.63
N GLU A 205 10.47 -4.07 3.56
CA GLU A 205 9.63 -4.90 4.42
C GLU A 205 8.94 -4.09 5.52
N ARG A 206 9.33 -2.84 5.70
CA ARG A 206 8.74 -1.87 6.63
C ARG A 206 8.69 -0.50 6.00
N VAL A 207 7.57 0.16 6.18
CA VAL A 207 7.36 1.55 5.78
C VAL A 207 6.90 2.31 7.02
N ASP A 208 7.61 3.39 7.37
CA ASP A 208 7.30 4.15 8.59
C ASP A 208 6.20 5.18 8.32
N LEU A 209 5.14 5.14 9.12
CA LEU A 209 4.03 6.08 9.07
C LEU A 209 4.46 7.52 9.42
N ALA A 210 5.53 7.71 10.19
CA ALA A 210 6.02 9.04 10.55
C ALA A 210 6.43 9.88 9.34
N GLY A 211 6.90 9.23 8.26
CA GLY A 211 7.26 9.87 6.99
C GLY A 211 6.08 10.24 6.09
N PHE A 212 4.85 9.87 6.48
CA PHE A 212 3.66 10.11 5.66
C PHE A 212 3.04 11.47 5.97
N PRO A 213 2.58 12.20 4.94
CA PRO A 213 1.83 13.42 5.15
C PRO A 213 0.50 13.11 5.82
N ALA A 214 0.11 13.95 6.77
CA ALA A 214 -1.19 13.82 7.43
C ALA A 214 -2.34 14.21 6.49
N THR A 215 -2.11 15.21 5.63
CA THR A 215 -3.11 15.70 4.67
C THR A 215 -2.54 15.75 3.25
N PRO A 216 -3.39 15.79 2.22
CA PRO A 216 -2.96 16.06 0.84
C PRO A 216 -2.16 17.34 0.67
N ALA A 217 -2.51 18.41 1.39
CA ALA A 217 -1.77 19.69 1.33
C ALA A 217 -0.32 19.56 1.84
N THR A 218 -0.07 18.72 2.85
CA THR A 218 1.28 18.43 3.33
C THR A 218 2.04 17.49 2.39
N ALA A 219 1.35 16.76 1.50
CA ALA A 219 1.97 15.93 0.49
C ALA A 219 2.60 16.74 -0.65
N GLU A 220 2.10 17.93 -0.95
CA GLU A 220 2.68 18.79 -2.00
C GLU A 220 4.13 19.17 -1.74
N GLY A 221 4.53 19.31 -0.47
CA GLY A 221 5.92 19.53 -0.07
C GLY A 221 6.75 18.25 0.11
N SER A 222 6.15 17.08 -0.04
CA SER A 222 6.83 15.79 0.10
C SER A 222 7.61 15.45 -1.17
N ARG A 223 8.79 14.82 -1.01
CA ARG A 223 9.56 14.29 -2.14
C ARG A 223 8.90 13.09 -2.81
N VAL A 224 7.92 12.46 -2.17
CA VAL A 224 7.17 11.32 -2.69
C VAL A 224 5.87 11.82 -3.30
N PRO A 225 5.67 11.68 -4.60
CA PRO A 225 4.44 12.08 -5.26
C PRO A 225 3.25 11.22 -4.81
N VAL A 226 2.06 11.78 -4.83
CA VAL A 226 0.81 11.09 -4.52
C VAL A 226 0.20 10.48 -5.78
N ALA A 227 -0.31 9.26 -5.68
CA ALA A 227 -0.93 8.58 -6.82
C ALA A 227 -2.21 9.32 -7.27
N GLY A 228 -2.21 9.75 -8.54
CA GLY A 228 -3.39 10.32 -9.19
C GLY A 228 -3.87 11.64 -8.60
N GLY A 229 -3.27 12.74 -8.98
CA GLY A 229 -3.60 14.15 -8.67
C GLY A 229 -4.73 14.36 -7.66
N ILE A 230 -4.39 14.75 -6.45
CA ILE A 230 -5.30 14.84 -5.30
C ILE A 230 -6.47 15.77 -5.64
N ARG A 231 -7.62 15.15 -5.85
CA ARG A 231 -8.91 15.83 -5.77
C ARG A 231 -9.74 15.05 -4.75
N GLY A 232 -9.65 15.43 -3.47
CA GLY A 232 -10.44 14.75 -2.45
C GLY A 232 -9.71 14.56 -1.11
N GLU A 233 -10.43 14.07 -0.14
CA GLU A 233 -9.94 13.75 1.20
C GLU A 233 -9.30 12.35 1.19
N GLN A 234 -8.01 12.25 0.94
CA GLN A 234 -7.28 10.97 0.94
C GLN A 234 -6.65 10.69 2.30
N VAL A 235 -6.85 9.47 2.78
CA VAL A 235 -6.26 8.94 4.01
C VAL A 235 -5.15 7.97 3.63
N PHE A 236 -3.91 8.42 3.71
CA PHE A 236 -2.77 7.59 3.33
C PHE A 236 -2.50 6.49 4.35
N PHE A 237 -2.27 5.28 3.85
CA PHE A 237 -1.94 4.13 4.68
C PHE A 237 -0.78 3.28 4.14
N GLY A 238 -0.19 3.62 2.99
CA GLY A 238 0.86 2.81 2.40
C GLY A 238 1.66 3.53 1.33
N LEU A 239 2.69 2.86 0.84
CA LEU A 239 3.54 3.29 -0.25
C LEU A 239 3.42 2.29 -1.40
N SER A 240 3.02 2.76 -2.58
CA SER A 240 2.92 1.97 -3.81
C SER A 240 4.15 2.15 -4.69
N ASP A 241 4.59 1.08 -5.30
CA ASP A 241 5.62 1.11 -6.33
C ASP A 241 4.97 1.24 -7.71
N GLU A 242 5.34 2.28 -8.45
CA GLU A 242 4.89 2.56 -9.82
C GLU A 242 6.06 2.39 -10.80
N PRO A 243 6.42 1.13 -11.18
CA PRO A 243 7.61 0.83 -11.96
C PRO A 243 7.63 1.53 -13.30
N ASP A 244 6.48 1.63 -13.97
CA ASP A 244 6.35 2.25 -15.30
C ASP A 244 6.74 3.73 -15.30
N ARG A 245 6.57 4.40 -14.16
CA ARG A 245 6.94 5.80 -13.94
C ARG A 245 8.20 5.98 -13.10
N GLN A 246 8.85 4.88 -12.71
CA GLN A 246 10.10 4.87 -11.94
C GLN A 246 10.00 5.71 -10.65
N ARG A 247 8.89 5.53 -9.92
CA ARG A 247 8.62 6.27 -8.69
C ARG A 247 7.82 5.44 -7.69
N GLN A 248 7.88 5.86 -6.46
CA GLN A 248 6.97 5.41 -5.42
C GLN A 248 6.00 6.53 -5.09
N VAL A 249 4.76 6.16 -4.79
CA VAL A 249 3.66 7.10 -4.53
C VAL A 249 2.92 6.69 -3.27
N HIS A 250 2.41 7.66 -2.52
CA HIS A 250 1.56 7.37 -1.37
C HIS A 250 0.25 6.72 -1.84
N ALA A 251 -0.12 5.63 -1.18
CA ALA A 251 -1.38 4.93 -1.38
C ALA A 251 -2.33 5.20 -0.23
N GLY A 252 -3.61 5.36 -0.53
CA GLY A 252 -4.58 5.71 0.49
C GLY A 252 -6.01 5.35 0.13
N TRP A 253 -6.89 5.63 1.07
CA TRP A 253 -8.32 5.57 0.95
C TRP A 253 -8.86 6.95 0.57
N ASP A 254 -9.50 7.06 -0.57
CA ASP A 254 -10.15 8.28 -1.05
C ASP A 254 -11.61 8.30 -0.56
N LEU A 255 -11.91 9.15 0.41
CA LEU A 255 -13.25 9.28 0.98
C LEU A 255 -14.29 9.75 -0.05
N ALA A 256 -13.88 10.54 -1.04
CA ALA A 256 -14.78 10.98 -2.12
C ALA A 256 -15.27 9.81 -3.00
N ARG A 257 -14.56 8.68 -2.99
CA ARG A 257 -14.91 7.48 -3.75
C ARG A 257 -15.66 6.44 -2.90
N GLY A 258 -16.02 6.76 -1.66
CA GLY A 258 -16.81 5.91 -0.78
C GLY A 258 -16.02 4.94 0.08
N ASN A 259 -16.59 3.78 0.32
CA ASN A 259 -16.10 2.79 1.27
C ASN A 259 -14.86 2.03 0.81
N LEU A 260 -14.18 1.38 1.77
CA LEU A 260 -12.94 0.63 1.55
C LEU A 260 -13.11 -0.84 1.95
N LEU A 261 -12.67 -1.74 1.07
CA LEU A 261 -12.59 -3.17 1.34
C LEU A 261 -11.13 -3.65 1.34
N LEU A 262 -10.74 -4.31 2.40
CA LEU A 262 -9.44 -4.95 2.60
C LEU A 262 -9.63 -6.46 2.69
N ALA A 263 -9.16 -7.23 1.72
CA ALA A 263 -9.28 -8.68 1.72
C ALA A 263 -7.92 -9.35 1.95
N GLY A 264 -7.85 -10.27 2.93
CA GLY A 264 -6.62 -10.98 3.21
C GLY A 264 -6.76 -11.98 4.36
N ILE A 265 -5.93 -13.02 4.34
CA ILE A 265 -5.88 -14.02 5.42
C ILE A 265 -5.33 -13.40 6.71
N PRO A 266 -5.59 -14.02 7.88
CA PRO A 266 -5.01 -13.58 9.14
C PRO A 266 -3.47 -13.43 9.06
N GLY A 267 -2.94 -12.37 9.66
CA GLY A 267 -1.50 -12.04 9.62
C GLY A 267 -1.02 -11.43 8.30
N SER A 268 -1.89 -11.17 7.33
CA SER A 268 -1.52 -10.49 6.08
C SER A 268 -1.36 -8.97 6.20
N GLY A 269 -1.89 -8.34 7.26
CA GLY A 269 -1.78 -6.92 7.54
C GLY A 269 -3.08 -6.12 7.41
N THR A 270 -4.24 -6.76 7.22
CA THR A 270 -5.54 -6.09 7.08
C THR A 270 -5.92 -5.29 8.33
N SER A 271 -5.85 -5.87 9.54
CA SER A 271 -6.12 -5.18 10.80
C SER A 271 -5.10 -4.06 11.07
N THR A 272 -3.83 -4.29 10.74
CA THR A 272 -2.79 -3.25 10.81
C THR A 272 -3.13 -2.06 9.91
N THR A 273 -3.68 -2.32 8.72
CA THR A 273 -4.12 -1.25 7.81
C THR A 273 -5.24 -0.41 8.42
N LEU A 274 -6.23 -1.04 9.05
CA LEU A 274 -7.28 -0.30 9.78
C LEU A 274 -6.70 0.56 10.90
N ALA A 275 -5.74 0.02 11.66
CA ALA A 275 -5.05 0.78 12.71
C ALA A 275 -4.28 1.98 12.13
N THR A 276 -3.57 1.77 11.02
CA THR A 276 -2.85 2.85 10.30
C THR A 276 -3.80 3.92 9.79
N ILE A 277 -4.95 3.54 9.21
CA ILE A 277 -6.00 4.47 8.77
C ILE A 277 -6.50 5.29 9.96
N ALA A 278 -6.84 4.64 11.10
CA ALA A 278 -7.29 5.34 12.29
C ALA A 278 -6.28 6.37 12.79
N LEU A 279 -5.00 5.99 12.86
CA LEU A 279 -3.91 6.89 13.29
C LEU A 279 -3.71 8.04 12.31
N THR A 280 -3.75 7.79 11.01
CA THR A 280 -3.64 8.83 9.97
C THR A 280 -4.80 9.81 10.08
N MET A 281 -6.03 9.31 10.20
CA MET A 281 -7.22 10.15 10.38
C MET A 281 -7.13 11.00 11.64
N ALA A 282 -6.78 10.38 12.77
CA ALA A 282 -6.66 11.07 14.06
C ALA A 282 -5.51 12.09 14.13
N ARG A 283 -4.52 11.98 13.26
CA ARG A 283 -3.46 13.00 13.06
C ARG A 283 -3.91 14.14 12.16
N THR A 284 -4.85 13.88 11.26
CA THR A 284 -5.29 14.81 10.22
C THR A 284 -6.41 15.72 10.71
N TRP A 285 -7.43 15.17 11.35
CA TRP A 285 -8.63 15.88 11.80
C TRP A 285 -8.67 15.98 13.31
N SER A 286 -9.28 17.04 13.80
CA SER A 286 -9.51 17.22 15.23
C SER A 286 -10.61 16.26 15.75
N PRO A 287 -10.64 15.97 17.06
CA PRO A 287 -11.72 15.20 17.67
C PRO A 287 -13.12 15.79 17.47
N ASP A 288 -13.22 17.08 17.14
CA ASP A 288 -14.51 17.73 16.84
C ASP A 288 -14.95 17.54 15.38
N GLU A 289 -14.04 17.18 14.49
CA GLU A 289 -14.31 16.99 13.06
C GLU A 289 -14.50 15.51 12.70
N LEU A 290 -13.98 14.58 13.54
CA LEU A 290 -13.97 13.15 13.26
C LEU A 290 -14.50 12.34 14.45
N ASP A 291 -15.46 11.46 14.17
CA ASP A 291 -15.97 10.42 15.05
C ASP A 291 -15.58 9.04 14.52
N LEU A 292 -14.74 8.32 15.28
CA LEU A 292 -14.34 6.96 14.95
C LEU A 292 -15.20 5.95 15.72
N PHE A 293 -15.68 4.95 15.00
CA PHE A 293 -16.33 3.76 15.52
C PHE A 293 -15.50 2.55 15.13
N VAL A 294 -15.19 1.67 16.07
CA VAL A 294 -14.40 0.47 15.84
C VAL A 294 -15.22 -0.74 16.23
N LEU A 295 -15.43 -1.63 15.27
CA LEU A 295 -16.05 -2.94 15.48
C LEU A 295 -15.01 -4.02 15.16
N ASP A 296 -14.49 -4.64 16.22
CA ASP A 296 -13.46 -5.67 16.15
C ASP A 296 -14.11 -7.05 16.39
N MET A 297 -14.32 -7.79 15.30
CA MET A 297 -14.87 -9.15 15.32
C MET A 297 -13.79 -10.23 15.35
N ALA A 298 -12.50 -9.81 15.39
CA ALA A 298 -11.37 -10.71 15.29
C ALA A 298 -10.64 -10.90 16.63
N ALA A 299 -9.40 -10.42 16.74
CA ALA A 299 -8.48 -10.80 17.81
C ALA A 299 -8.24 -9.73 18.88
N ARG A 300 -9.00 -8.65 18.91
CA ARG A 300 -8.80 -7.45 19.73
C ARG A 300 -7.54 -6.64 19.40
N ASP A 301 -7.00 -6.83 18.22
CA ASP A 301 -5.80 -6.11 17.79
C ASP A 301 -6.03 -4.60 17.66
N LEU A 302 -7.29 -4.17 17.51
CA LEU A 302 -7.68 -2.77 17.42
C LEU A 302 -8.09 -2.15 18.79
N ALA A 303 -8.03 -2.91 19.89
CA ALA A 303 -8.44 -2.44 21.22
C ALA A 303 -7.74 -1.13 21.66
N PRO A 304 -6.44 -0.89 21.38
CA PRO A 304 -5.81 0.37 21.75
C PRO A 304 -6.44 1.62 21.13
N LEU A 305 -7.11 1.48 19.97
CA LEU A 305 -7.80 2.59 19.31
C LEU A 305 -8.96 3.16 20.16
N GLU A 306 -9.47 2.40 21.12
CA GLU A 306 -10.47 2.88 22.10
C GLU A 306 -9.98 4.11 22.87
N LEU A 307 -8.67 4.25 23.04
CA LEU A 307 -8.06 5.35 23.79
C LEU A 307 -7.86 6.63 22.97
N LEU A 308 -8.09 6.61 21.66
CA LEU A 308 -8.03 7.83 20.83
C LEU A 308 -9.15 8.80 21.25
N PRO A 309 -8.88 10.11 21.33
CA PRO A 309 -9.92 11.11 21.62
C PRO A 309 -11.00 11.21 20.54
N HIS A 310 -10.73 10.68 19.36
CA HIS A 310 -11.67 10.59 18.23
C HIS A 310 -12.63 9.41 18.35
N THR A 311 -12.29 8.37 19.12
CA THR A 311 -13.08 7.15 19.21
C THR A 311 -14.30 7.35 20.09
N VAL A 312 -15.47 7.29 19.45
CA VAL A 312 -16.77 7.37 20.13
C VAL A 312 -17.13 6.03 20.74
N SER A 313 -16.86 4.93 20.03
CA SER A 313 -17.17 3.59 20.52
C SER A 313 -16.19 2.55 19.97
N TYR A 314 -15.74 1.66 20.84
CA TYR A 314 -15.07 0.42 20.50
C TYR A 314 -15.94 -0.76 20.94
N VAL A 315 -16.25 -1.65 20.01
CA VAL A 315 -16.99 -2.88 20.26
C VAL A 315 -16.12 -4.06 19.85
N GLY A 316 -15.54 -4.71 20.82
CA GLY A 316 -14.76 -5.95 20.67
C GLY A 316 -15.50 -7.17 21.19
N PRO A 317 -14.94 -8.40 21.00
CA PRO A 317 -15.53 -9.64 21.46
C PRO A 317 -15.61 -9.69 23.00
N GLY A 318 -16.65 -10.35 23.53
CA GLY A 318 -16.85 -10.53 24.96
C GLY A 318 -18.31 -10.46 25.39
N ALA A 319 -18.55 -10.42 26.68
CA ALA A 319 -19.91 -10.37 27.24
C ALA A 319 -20.66 -9.12 26.74
N GLY A 320 -21.91 -9.30 26.29
CA GLY A 320 -22.73 -8.23 25.74
C GLY A 320 -22.24 -7.65 24.39
N ALA A 321 -21.31 -8.32 23.70
CA ALA A 321 -20.79 -7.85 22.41
C ALA A 321 -21.91 -7.73 21.37
N ARG A 322 -22.73 -8.76 21.19
CA ARG A 322 -23.85 -8.77 20.23
C ARG A 322 -24.82 -7.61 20.49
N GLU A 323 -25.15 -7.34 21.73
CA GLU A 323 -26.02 -6.23 22.12
C GLU A 323 -25.42 -4.87 21.76
N ARG A 324 -24.12 -4.69 22.02
CA ARG A 324 -23.40 -3.47 21.65
C ARG A 324 -23.28 -3.30 20.14
N GLN A 325 -23.09 -4.39 19.37
CA GLN A 325 -23.06 -4.37 17.92
C GLN A 325 -24.41 -3.91 17.34
N VAL A 326 -25.52 -4.47 17.83
CA VAL A 326 -26.88 -4.07 17.41
C VAL A 326 -27.10 -2.58 17.67
N ARG A 327 -26.74 -2.09 18.85
CA ARG A 327 -26.86 -0.66 19.18
C ARG A 327 -25.97 0.21 18.32
N LEU A 328 -24.76 -0.25 17.99
CA LEU A 328 -23.87 0.46 17.10
C LEU A 328 -24.54 0.69 15.74
N PHE A 329 -25.05 -0.38 15.13
CA PHE A 329 -25.71 -0.26 13.83
C PHE A 329 -26.99 0.58 13.88
N GLN A 330 -27.79 0.45 14.95
CA GLN A 330 -28.97 1.29 15.15
C GLN A 330 -28.60 2.77 15.33
N HIS A 331 -27.54 3.06 16.11
CA HIS A 331 -27.05 4.41 16.30
C HIS A 331 -26.57 5.04 14.97
N LEU A 332 -25.76 4.32 14.20
CA LEU A 332 -25.28 4.80 12.91
C LEU A 332 -26.44 5.03 11.93
N ARG A 333 -27.43 4.12 11.92
CA ARG A 333 -28.62 4.28 11.10
C ARG A 333 -29.45 5.50 11.51
N ALA A 334 -29.71 5.68 12.79
CA ALA A 334 -30.44 6.84 13.30
C ALA A 334 -29.72 8.15 12.98
N GLU A 335 -28.40 8.16 13.04
CA GLU A 335 -27.59 9.32 12.69
C GLU A 335 -27.70 9.66 11.18
N LEU A 336 -27.70 8.65 10.30
CA LEU A 336 -27.94 8.89 8.87
C LEU A 336 -29.32 9.47 8.60
N GLU A 337 -30.38 8.96 9.26
CA GLU A 337 -31.73 9.52 9.11
C GLU A 337 -31.80 10.97 9.62
N ARG A 338 -31.13 11.26 10.74
CA ARG A 338 -31.01 12.62 11.26
C ARG A 338 -30.34 13.55 10.26
N ARG A 339 -29.26 13.10 9.60
CA ARG A 339 -28.52 13.90 8.60
C ARG A 339 -29.34 14.17 7.34
N ARG A 340 -30.19 13.25 6.94
CA ARG A 340 -31.13 13.45 5.81
C ARG A 340 -32.12 14.58 6.06
N THR A 341 -32.56 14.72 7.32
CA THR A 341 -33.56 15.71 7.70
C THR A 341 -32.99 17.05 8.14
N THR A 342 -31.68 17.08 8.46
CA THR A 342 -31.02 18.29 8.97
C THR A 342 -29.88 18.68 8.01
N PRO A 343 -30.12 19.60 7.06
CA PRO A 343 -29.07 20.07 6.15
C PRO A 343 -27.98 20.84 6.90
N GLY A 344 -26.73 20.68 6.51
CA GLY A 344 -25.60 21.43 7.07
C GLY A 344 -24.29 20.64 7.04
N PRO A 345 -23.19 21.25 7.48
CA PRO A 345 -21.92 20.56 7.61
C PRO A 345 -22.01 19.53 8.74
N HIS A 346 -21.76 18.27 8.41
CA HIS A 346 -21.74 17.19 9.38
C HIS A 346 -20.31 16.75 9.66
N ARG A 347 -20.03 16.32 10.90
CA ARG A 347 -18.77 15.66 11.25
C ARG A 347 -18.55 14.42 10.39
N ARG A 348 -17.31 14.06 10.18
CA ARG A 348 -16.94 12.78 9.55
C ARG A 348 -17.24 11.65 10.50
N LEU A 349 -17.99 10.66 10.07
CA LEU A 349 -18.17 9.39 10.80
C LEU A 349 -17.43 8.29 10.05
N VAL A 350 -16.63 7.54 10.75
CA VAL A 350 -15.88 6.43 10.15
C VAL A 350 -16.06 5.19 11.00
N LEU A 351 -16.58 4.14 10.37
CA LEU A 351 -16.65 2.80 10.97
C LEU A 351 -15.49 1.94 10.44
N LEU A 352 -14.64 1.48 11.34
CA LEU A 352 -13.61 0.49 11.07
C LEU A 352 -14.13 -0.87 11.51
N LEU A 353 -14.43 -1.77 10.57
CA LEU A 353 -14.95 -3.10 10.83
C LEU A 353 -13.88 -4.14 10.51
N ASP A 354 -13.36 -4.79 11.53
CA ASP A 354 -12.41 -5.90 11.38
C ASP A 354 -13.13 -7.24 11.47
N GLY A 355 -13.23 -7.96 10.33
CA GLY A 355 -13.80 -9.30 10.28
C GLY A 355 -15.26 -9.38 9.82
N LEU A 356 -15.57 -8.94 8.60
CA LEU A 356 -16.91 -9.05 7.99
C LEU A 356 -17.44 -10.49 7.96
N ALA A 357 -16.56 -11.47 7.69
CA ALA A 357 -16.98 -12.87 7.68
C ALA A 357 -17.50 -13.31 9.05
N SER A 358 -16.78 -12.97 10.13
CA SER A 358 -17.19 -13.27 11.51
C SER A 358 -18.49 -12.56 11.90
N LEU A 359 -18.67 -11.30 11.46
CA LEU A 359 -19.93 -10.58 11.66
C LEU A 359 -21.10 -11.31 11.01
N ARG A 360 -20.93 -11.75 9.76
CA ARG A 360 -21.98 -12.49 9.07
C ARG A 360 -22.29 -13.84 9.71
N ASP A 361 -21.27 -14.54 10.17
CA ASP A 361 -21.44 -15.84 10.83
C ASP A 361 -22.18 -15.69 12.17
N GLU A 362 -21.98 -14.58 12.91
CA GLU A 362 -22.68 -14.30 14.16
C GLU A 362 -24.17 -14.00 13.97
N TYR A 363 -24.56 -13.45 12.81
CA TYR A 363 -25.93 -13.00 12.50
C TYR A 363 -26.63 -13.85 11.43
N GLN A 364 -26.39 -15.16 11.42
CA GLN A 364 -27.04 -16.08 10.46
C GLN A 364 -28.50 -16.42 10.80
N ASP A 365 -28.92 -16.17 12.04
CA ASP A 365 -30.28 -16.39 12.49
C ASP A 365 -31.28 -15.38 11.89
N TYR A 366 -32.58 -15.70 12.00
CA TYR A 366 -33.65 -14.87 11.40
C TYR A 366 -33.66 -13.43 11.93
N GLU A 367 -33.44 -13.25 13.25
CA GLU A 367 -33.35 -11.91 13.87
C GLU A 367 -32.09 -11.19 13.42
N GLY A 368 -31.00 -11.92 13.27
CA GLY A 368 -29.70 -11.41 12.83
C GLY A 368 -29.72 -10.84 11.42
N GLN A 369 -30.53 -11.41 10.52
CA GLN A 369 -30.65 -10.89 9.15
C GLN A 369 -31.10 -9.43 9.14
N THR A 370 -32.01 -9.01 10.03
CA THR A 370 -32.43 -7.61 10.15
C THR A 370 -31.28 -6.68 10.56
N VAL A 371 -30.37 -7.19 11.39
CA VAL A 371 -29.16 -6.45 11.83
C VAL A 371 -28.21 -6.28 10.65
N LEU A 372 -27.97 -7.36 9.88
CA LEU A 372 -27.13 -7.31 8.68
C LEU A 372 -27.73 -6.39 7.62
N ASP A 373 -29.02 -6.43 7.38
CA ASP A 373 -29.70 -5.53 6.44
C ASP A 373 -29.55 -4.05 6.84
N THR A 374 -29.64 -3.78 8.15
CA THR A 374 -29.40 -2.43 8.68
C THR A 374 -27.96 -1.98 8.42
N PHE A 375 -26.98 -2.88 8.61
CA PHE A 375 -25.59 -2.60 8.33
C PHE A 375 -25.36 -2.39 6.82
N TYR A 376 -25.89 -3.25 5.94
CA TYR A 376 -25.69 -3.13 4.49
C TYR A 376 -26.30 -1.84 3.93
N ARG A 377 -27.47 -1.42 4.40
CA ARG A 377 -28.05 -0.13 4.03
C ARG A 377 -27.19 1.03 4.52
N THR A 378 -26.71 0.96 5.76
CA THR A 378 -25.82 1.98 6.33
C THR A 378 -24.52 2.08 5.53
N TYR A 379 -23.98 0.95 5.10
CA TYR A 379 -22.78 0.87 4.26
C TYR A 379 -23.01 1.53 2.89
N ALA A 380 -24.12 1.21 2.23
CA ALA A 380 -24.41 1.72 0.89
C ALA A 380 -24.70 3.23 0.86
N GLU A 381 -25.48 3.71 1.84
CA GLU A 381 -25.99 5.10 1.87
C GLU A 381 -25.05 6.06 2.61
N GLY A 382 -24.13 5.52 3.42
CA GLY A 382 -23.28 6.29 4.33
C GLY A 382 -22.43 7.37 3.65
N PRO A 383 -21.70 7.07 2.55
CA PRO A 383 -20.76 8.02 1.95
C PRO A 383 -21.42 9.34 1.51
N GLU A 384 -22.67 9.31 1.04
CA GLU A 384 -23.42 10.52 0.66
C GLU A 384 -23.75 11.42 1.86
N LEU A 385 -23.69 10.86 3.07
CA LEU A 385 -24.05 11.52 4.33
C LEU A 385 -22.85 11.67 5.28
N ASN A 386 -21.62 11.65 4.77
CA ASN A 386 -20.38 11.76 5.53
C ASN A 386 -20.20 10.62 6.57
N LEU A 387 -20.61 9.40 6.23
CA LEU A 387 -20.30 8.19 6.97
C LEU A 387 -19.59 7.19 6.05
N TRP A 388 -18.37 6.85 6.36
CA TRP A 388 -17.56 5.92 5.60
C TRP A 388 -17.25 4.67 6.41
N VAL A 389 -17.10 3.55 5.70
CA VAL A 389 -16.80 2.26 6.31
C VAL A 389 -15.57 1.64 5.65
N ALA A 390 -14.56 1.30 6.45
CA ALA A 390 -13.47 0.44 6.03
C ALA A 390 -13.66 -0.95 6.63
N VAL A 391 -13.67 -1.97 5.77
CA VAL A 391 -14.03 -3.33 6.15
C VAL A 391 -12.91 -4.30 5.80
N THR A 392 -12.57 -5.22 6.73
CA THR A 392 -11.70 -6.36 6.41
C THR A 392 -12.51 -7.63 6.19
N THR A 393 -12.00 -8.50 5.33
CA THR A 393 -12.54 -9.85 5.10
C THR A 393 -11.42 -10.84 4.82
N THR A 394 -11.62 -12.09 5.23
CA THR A 394 -10.67 -13.16 4.92
C THR A 394 -10.89 -13.79 3.55
N ARG A 395 -12.05 -13.56 2.94
CA ARG A 395 -12.46 -14.12 1.64
C ARG A 395 -13.14 -13.06 0.79
N ALA A 396 -12.53 -12.68 -0.32
CA ALA A 396 -13.10 -11.70 -1.25
C ALA A 396 -14.47 -12.12 -1.78
N LYS A 397 -14.67 -13.42 -2.09
CA LYS A 397 -15.95 -13.98 -2.56
C LYS A 397 -17.07 -14.00 -1.51
N ALA A 398 -16.74 -13.80 -0.23
CA ALA A 398 -17.75 -13.80 0.83
C ALA A 398 -18.39 -12.42 1.04
N VAL A 399 -17.97 -11.41 0.30
CA VAL A 399 -18.58 -10.07 0.35
C VAL A 399 -19.96 -10.14 -0.32
N PRO A 400 -21.04 -9.69 0.35
CA PRO A 400 -22.36 -9.64 -0.25
C PRO A 400 -22.38 -8.75 -1.50
N SER A 401 -23.15 -9.13 -2.54
CA SER A 401 -23.26 -8.36 -3.77
C SER A 401 -23.69 -6.91 -3.52
N ALA A 402 -24.61 -6.68 -2.60
CA ALA A 402 -25.05 -5.36 -2.20
C ALA A 402 -23.91 -4.44 -1.66
N MET A 403 -22.88 -5.01 -1.07
CA MET A 403 -21.68 -4.27 -0.67
C MET A 403 -20.67 -4.19 -1.81
N ASP A 404 -20.49 -5.29 -2.55
CA ASP A 404 -19.47 -5.40 -3.60
C ASP A 404 -19.72 -4.41 -4.74
N GLU A 405 -20.99 -4.21 -5.13
CA GLU A 405 -21.41 -3.29 -6.18
C GLU A 405 -21.13 -1.82 -5.88
N VAL A 406 -21.23 -1.43 -4.61
CA VAL A 406 -20.99 -0.04 -4.17
C VAL A 406 -19.55 0.21 -3.70
N THR A 407 -18.70 -0.84 -3.67
CA THR A 407 -17.32 -0.72 -3.22
C THR A 407 -16.36 -0.63 -4.40
N THR A 408 -15.90 0.56 -4.70
CA THR A 408 -14.94 0.81 -5.79
C THR A 408 -13.49 0.61 -5.36
N GLN A 409 -13.18 0.77 -4.07
CA GLN A 409 -11.83 0.73 -3.53
C GLN A 409 -11.59 -0.60 -2.81
N LYS A 410 -10.88 -1.51 -3.48
CA LYS A 410 -10.59 -2.86 -2.98
C LYS A 410 -9.07 -3.07 -2.95
N TRP A 411 -8.56 -3.51 -1.83
CA TRP A 411 -7.16 -3.83 -1.63
C TRP A 411 -7.00 -5.28 -1.23
N MET A 412 -6.22 -6.01 -2.02
CA MET A 412 -6.01 -7.44 -1.86
C MET A 412 -4.64 -7.70 -1.24
N PHE A 413 -4.67 -8.22 -0.04
CA PHE A 413 -3.51 -8.80 0.66
C PHE A 413 -3.34 -10.25 0.23
N ARG A 414 -2.44 -10.98 0.89
CA ARG A 414 -2.29 -12.41 0.66
C ARG A 414 -3.62 -13.14 0.93
N LEU A 415 -4.11 -13.86 -0.07
CA LEU A 415 -5.29 -14.73 0.02
C LEU A 415 -4.86 -16.20 0.14
N ALA A 416 -5.75 -17.04 0.64
CA ALA A 416 -5.50 -18.48 0.78
C ALA A 416 -5.44 -19.18 -0.59
N ASP A 417 -6.32 -18.77 -1.51
CA ASP A 417 -6.42 -19.31 -2.87
C ASP A 417 -6.04 -18.21 -3.89
N PRO A 418 -5.01 -18.42 -4.73
CA PRO A 418 -4.65 -17.48 -5.79
C PRO A 418 -5.78 -17.17 -6.79
N TYR A 419 -6.75 -18.04 -6.96
CA TYR A 419 -7.89 -17.80 -7.83
C TYR A 419 -8.91 -16.82 -7.25
N ASP A 420 -8.89 -16.57 -5.94
CA ASP A 420 -9.79 -15.60 -5.30
C ASP A 420 -9.48 -14.15 -5.67
N TYR A 421 -8.27 -13.84 -6.17
CA TYR A 421 -7.94 -12.52 -6.72
C TYR A 421 -8.83 -12.13 -7.90
N SER A 422 -9.34 -13.11 -8.66
CA SER A 422 -10.21 -12.87 -9.82
C SER A 422 -11.52 -12.16 -9.45
N ALA A 423 -12.03 -12.36 -8.24
CA ALA A 423 -13.23 -11.67 -7.74
C ALA A 423 -13.06 -10.13 -7.71
N SER A 424 -11.82 -9.64 -7.66
CA SER A 424 -11.51 -8.21 -7.69
C SER A 424 -10.84 -7.77 -9.00
N GLY A 425 -10.92 -8.57 -10.06
CA GLY A 425 -10.36 -8.25 -11.38
C GLY A 425 -8.83 -8.35 -11.46
N LEU A 426 -8.18 -8.99 -10.47
CA LEU A 426 -6.76 -9.28 -10.46
C LEU A 426 -6.50 -10.67 -11.02
N ARG A 427 -5.38 -10.85 -11.70
CA ARG A 427 -4.89 -12.16 -12.14
C ARG A 427 -3.99 -12.77 -11.06
N PRO A 428 -3.81 -14.09 -11.00
CA PRO A 428 -2.89 -14.73 -10.05
C PRO A 428 -1.46 -14.14 -10.07
N LYS A 429 -1.00 -13.68 -11.22
CA LYS A 429 0.31 -13.03 -11.38
C LYS A 429 0.39 -11.61 -10.78
N ASP A 430 -0.75 -10.97 -10.59
CA ASP A 430 -0.85 -9.63 -10.00
C ASP A 430 -0.92 -9.71 -8.46
N ALA A 431 -0.87 -10.92 -7.88
CA ALA A 431 -0.92 -11.15 -6.43
C ALA A 431 0.20 -10.39 -5.69
N PRO A 432 -0.04 -9.94 -4.45
CA PRO A 432 0.99 -9.29 -3.65
C PRO A 432 2.12 -10.25 -3.29
N ALA A 433 3.32 -9.71 -3.11
CA ALA A 433 4.44 -10.48 -2.59
C ALA A 433 4.11 -11.09 -1.22
N GLN A 434 4.73 -12.23 -0.89
CA GLN A 434 4.46 -13.02 0.32
C GLN A 434 5.07 -12.39 1.60
N VAL A 435 4.91 -11.08 1.76
CA VAL A 435 5.41 -10.30 2.91
C VAL A 435 4.22 -9.74 3.65
N PRO A 436 4.13 -9.86 5.01
CA PRO A 436 3.08 -9.21 5.79
C PRO A 436 3.04 -7.70 5.51
N GLY A 437 1.82 -7.14 5.38
CA GLY A 437 1.64 -5.74 5.00
C GLY A 437 1.76 -5.45 3.50
N ARG A 438 2.09 -6.44 2.67
CA ARG A 438 2.10 -6.29 1.21
C ARG A 438 0.68 -6.47 0.65
N THR A 439 0.26 -5.54 -0.19
CA THR A 439 -1.09 -5.51 -0.78
C THR A 439 -1.06 -4.99 -2.22
N VAL A 440 -2.12 -5.21 -2.95
CA VAL A 440 -2.33 -4.69 -4.31
C VAL A 440 -3.71 -4.06 -4.39
N GLY A 441 -3.78 -2.81 -4.84
CA GLY A 441 -5.04 -2.17 -5.17
C GLY A 441 -5.64 -2.77 -6.45
N ALA A 442 -6.92 -3.16 -6.40
CA ALA A 442 -7.59 -3.83 -7.51
C ALA A 442 -7.60 -3.01 -8.81
N GLU A 443 -7.70 -1.69 -8.71
CA GLU A 443 -7.74 -0.77 -9.84
C GLU A 443 -6.35 -0.50 -10.42
N ALA A 444 -5.43 0.00 -9.58
CA ALA A 444 -4.10 0.41 -10.03
C ALA A 444 -3.16 -0.78 -10.28
N LYS A 445 -3.43 -1.92 -9.68
CA LYS A 445 -2.62 -3.15 -9.75
C LYS A 445 -1.15 -2.96 -9.36
N LEU A 446 -0.89 -1.97 -8.51
CA LEU A 446 0.45 -1.65 -8.01
C LEU A 446 0.74 -2.41 -6.72
N GLN A 447 1.95 -2.93 -6.60
CA GLN A 447 2.45 -3.46 -5.34
C GLN A 447 2.55 -2.32 -4.32
N THR A 448 1.96 -2.52 -3.15
CA THR A 448 1.90 -1.51 -2.09
C THR A 448 2.31 -2.14 -0.77
N HIS A 449 3.04 -1.42 0.05
CA HIS A 449 3.34 -1.81 1.41
C HIS A 449 2.66 -0.87 2.39
N VAL A 450 1.95 -1.45 3.36
CA VAL A 450 1.24 -0.70 4.41
C VAL A 450 2.25 -0.07 5.37
N ALA A 451 2.04 1.20 5.70
CA ALA A 451 2.85 1.88 6.68
C ALA A 451 2.45 1.48 8.10
N THR A 452 3.43 1.39 8.98
CA THR A 452 3.24 1.10 10.40
C THR A 452 3.83 2.22 11.25
N PRO A 453 3.35 2.42 12.49
CA PRO A 453 3.84 3.51 13.35
C PRO A 453 5.28 3.32 13.85
N GLY A 454 5.94 2.21 13.52
CA GLY A 454 7.31 1.93 13.99
C GLY A 454 7.42 1.55 15.48
N CYS A 455 6.32 1.60 16.21
CA CYS A 455 6.19 1.25 17.64
C CYS A 455 4.90 0.44 17.87
N ALA A 456 4.66 0.00 19.10
CA ALA A 456 3.41 -0.65 19.46
C ALA A 456 2.20 0.30 19.25
N LEU A 457 1.03 -0.27 18.93
CA LEU A 457 -0.16 0.53 18.63
C LEU A 457 -0.56 1.41 19.81
N GLU A 458 -0.41 0.92 21.05
CA GLU A 458 -0.66 1.65 22.31
C GLU A 458 0.20 2.92 22.40
N ASP A 459 1.49 2.81 22.04
CA ASP A 459 2.43 3.93 22.07
C ASP A 459 2.07 4.97 21.01
N ALA A 460 1.72 4.51 19.79
CA ALA A 460 1.28 5.37 18.70
C ALA A 460 -0.01 6.12 19.06
N VAL A 461 -0.98 5.44 19.67
CA VAL A 461 -2.20 6.07 20.21
C VAL A 461 -1.84 7.10 21.30
N GLY A 462 -0.88 6.78 22.17
CA GLY A 462 -0.36 7.70 23.17
C GLY A 462 0.24 8.97 22.56
N LEU A 463 0.94 8.87 21.41
CA LEU A 463 1.47 10.01 20.66
C LEU A 463 0.36 10.92 20.13
N VAL A 464 -0.66 10.31 19.51
CA VAL A 464 -1.81 11.07 18.98
C VAL A 464 -2.59 11.77 20.11
N ARG A 465 -2.79 11.10 21.24
CA ARG A 465 -3.44 11.73 22.41
C ARG A 465 -2.70 12.97 22.93
N ARG A 466 -1.38 12.94 22.91
CA ARG A 466 -0.56 14.12 23.29
C ARG A 466 -0.69 15.28 22.33
N ALA A 467 -1.02 15.02 21.06
CA ALA A 467 -1.27 16.08 20.08
C ALA A 467 -2.64 16.79 20.31
N TRP A 468 -3.55 16.16 21.04
CA TRP A 468 -4.88 16.70 21.36
C TRP A 468 -5.13 16.77 22.88
N PRO A 469 -4.33 17.55 23.66
CA PRO A 469 -4.34 17.51 25.12
C PRO A 469 -5.66 18.03 25.74
N GLU A 470 -6.32 18.94 25.07
CA GLU A 470 -7.55 19.59 25.57
C GLU A 470 -8.83 18.82 25.22
N SER A 471 -8.70 17.76 24.42
CA SER A 471 -9.87 16.97 24.00
C SER A 471 -10.14 15.83 24.98
N PRO A 472 -11.25 15.87 25.74
CA PRO A 472 -11.62 14.77 26.60
C PRO A 472 -11.98 13.53 25.77
N ARG A 473 -11.77 12.34 26.35
CA ARG A 473 -12.23 11.11 25.74
C ARG A 473 -13.76 11.18 25.56
N LYS A 474 -14.25 10.87 24.37
CA LYS A 474 -15.70 10.82 24.10
C LYS A 474 -16.37 9.74 24.94
N THR A 475 -17.55 10.04 25.43
CA THR A 475 -18.38 9.06 26.12
C THR A 475 -18.95 8.10 25.08
N SER A 476 -18.75 6.79 25.27
CA SER A 476 -19.31 5.79 24.37
C SER A 476 -20.83 5.91 24.30
N VAL A 477 -21.36 6.08 23.09
CA VAL A 477 -22.81 6.07 22.82
C VAL A 477 -23.37 4.64 22.79
N VAL A 478 -22.49 3.64 22.76
CA VAL A 478 -22.83 2.23 22.68
C VAL A 478 -22.38 1.54 23.97
N ARG A 479 -23.27 1.47 24.96
CA ARG A 479 -23.03 0.80 26.23
C ARG A 479 -23.82 -0.51 26.28
N ALA A 480 -23.31 -1.52 26.98
CA ALA A 480 -24.10 -2.68 27.35
C ALA A 480 -25.13 -2.30 28.41
N LEU A 481 -26.22 -3.05 28.50
CA LEU A 481 -27.09 -2.95 29.67
C LEU A 481 -26.25 -3.21 30.93
N PRO A 482 -26.32 -2.34 31.93
CA PRO A 482 -25.61 -2.57 33.18
C PRO A 482 -26.22 -3.77 33.90
N ASP A 483 -25.39 -4.55 34.61
CA ASP A 483 -25.85 -5.69 35.42
C ASP A 483 -26.80 -5.27 36.56
N ARG A 484 -26.72 -4.01 36.94
CA ARG A 484 -27.55 -3.41 37.99
C ARG A 484 -27.87 -1.96 37.65
N VAL A 485 -29.13 -1.58 37.89
CA VAL A 485 -29.63 -0.21 37.77
C VAL A 485 -30.30 0.17 39.05
N ALA A 486 -29.95 1.31 39.61
CA ALA A 486 -30.66 1.83 40.79
C ALA A 486 -31.96 2.53 40.32
N VAL A 487 -33.03 2.37 41.13
CA VAL A 487 -34.30 3.03 40.79
C VAL A 487 -34.16 4.57 40.72
N SER A 488 -33.22 5.13 41.49
CA SER A 488 -32.90 6.57 41.45
C SER A 488 -32.24 7.05 40.17
N GLU A 489 -31.74 6.14 39.34
CA GLU A 489 -31.12 6.43 38.02
C GLU A 489 -32.17 6.44 36.90
N LEU A 490 -33.40 5.93 37.17
CA LEU A 490 -34.46 5.89 36.21
C LEU A 490 -35.21 7.22 36.16
N GLU A 491 -35.71 7.58 34.98
CA GLU A 491 -36.62 8.70 34.86
C GLU A 491 -37.88 8.46 35.71
N HIS A 492 -38.38 9.52 36.29
CA HIS A 492 -39.56 9.42 37.09
C HIS A 492 -40.78 9.09 36.24
N GLY A 493 -41.57 8.15 36.66
CA GLY A 493 -42.84 7.81 36.06
C GLY A 493 -43.89 8.89 36.33
N ASP A 494 -44.86 8.99 35.43
CA ASP A 494 -46.00 9.84 35.60
C ASP A 494 -47.26 8.97 35.73
N ALA A 495 -48.04 9.23 36.78
CA ALA A 495 -49.33 8.58 36.98
C ALA A 495 -50.49 9.58 37.00
N ILE A 496 -50.24 10.76 36.42
CA ILE A 496 -51.29 11.73 36.18
C ILE A 496 -51.90 11.42 34.81
N GLY A 497 -52.99 10.66 34.82
CA GLY A 497 -53.70 10.24 33.62
C GLY A 497 -53.50 8.78 33.25
N GLU A 498 -54.02 8.38 32.11
CA GLU A 498 -53.84 7.04 31.52
C GLU A 498 -52.94 7.11 30.28
N PRO A 499 -52.02 6.18 30.11
CA PRO A 499 -51.67 5.04 30.99
C PRO A 499 -50.80 5.43 32.20
N TRP A 500 -50.83 4.63 33.26
CA TRP A 500 -49.84 4.73 34.32
C TRP A 500 -48.49 4.33 33.80
N ARG A 501 -47.51 5.22 33.85
CA ARG A 501 -46.13 4.97 33.42
C ARG A 501 -45.25 4.70 34.65
N ILE A 502 -44.94 3.42 34.87
CA ILE A 502 -44.13 2.96 36.02
C ILE A 502 -42.74 2.60 35.52
N PRO A 503 -41.65 3.20 36.04
CA PRO A 503 -40.29 2.87 35.60
C PRO A 503 -39.97 1.42 35.99
N LEU A 504 -39.57 0.64 34.99
CA LEU A 504 -39.24 -0.76 35.11
C LEU A 504 -37.73 -1.03 35.12
N GLY A 505 -36.98 -0.28 34.34
CA GLY A 505 -35.55 -0.48 34.11
C GLY A 505 -35.05 0.33 32.93
N LEU A 506 -33.99 -0.13 32.27
CA LEU A 506 -33.48 0.48 31.03
C LEU A 506 -33.82 -0.41 29.83
N ARG A 507 -34.18 0.21 28.73
CA ARG A 507 -34.39 -0.49 27.44
C ARG A 507 -33.07 -0.93 26.84
N GLY A 508 -33.07 -2.14 26.26
CA GLY A 508 -31.90 -2.68 25.57
C GLY A 508 -31.49 -1.91 24.28
N SER A 509 -32.42 -1.19 23.64
CA SER A 509 -32.16 -0.50 22.39
C SER A 509 -31.37 0.81 22.55
N ASP A 510 -31.70 1.63 23.54
CA ASP A 510 -31.22 3.01 23.69
C ASP A 510 -30.79 3.40 25.11
N LEU A 511 -30.88 2.48 26.04
CA LEU A 511 -30.64 2.71 27.48
C LEU A 511 -31.53 3.80 28.11
N ALA A 512 -32.60 4.17 27.46
CA ALA A 512 -33.62 5.03 28.04
C ALA A 512 -34.45 4.24 29.05
N THR A 513 -35.11 4.94 29.99
CA THR A 513 -35.98 4.31 30.96
C THR A 513 -37.11 3.54 30.27
N ALA A 514 -37.21 2.26 30.56
CA ALA A 514 -38.34 1.42 30.17
C ALA A 514 -39.45 1.60 31.14
N PHE A 515 -40.64 1.89 30.67
CA PHE A 515 -41.82 2.05 31.49
C PHE A 515 -42.78 0.85 31.29
N LEU A 516 -43.36 0.38 32.36
CA LEU A 516 -44.58 -0.41 32.32
C LEU A 516 -45.73 0.56 32.18
N GLU A 517 -46.44 0.51 31.09
CA GLU A 517 -47.63 1.34 30.80
C GLU A 517 -48.85 0.49 31.04
N LEU A 518 -49.74 0.95 31.97
CA LEU A 518 -50.97 0.25 32.33
C LEU A 518 -52.16 1.19 32.14
N TYR A 519 -53.11 0.75 31.36
CA TYR A 519 -54.41 1.40 31.20
C TYR A 519 -55.41 0.87 32.22
N GLU A 520 -56.52 1.56 32.43
CA GLU A 520 -57.61 1.13 33.27
C GLU A 520 -58.12 -0.27 32.89
N GLY A 521 -58.13 -1.20 33.86
CA GLY A 521 -58.56 -2.58 33.64
C GLY A 521 -57.50 -3.52 33.06
N GLU A 522 -56.29 -3.04 32.77
CA GLU A 522 -55.20 -3.88 32.32
C GLU A 522 -54.46 -4.57 33.46
N HIS A 523 -53.87 -5.71 33.15
CA HIS A 523 -53.08 -6.53 34.10
C HIS A 523 -51.70 -6.81 33.52
N ALA A 524 -50.66 -6.79 34.34
CA ALA A 524 -49.30 -7.15 33.97
C ALA A 524 -48.92 -8.53 34.56
N LEU A 525 -48.28 -9.36 33.75
CA LEU A 525 -47.73 -10.64 34.15
C LEU A 525 -46.21 -10.58 34.18
N VAL A 526 -45.59 -10.88 35.32
CA VAL A 526 -44.15 -11.05 35.47
C VAL A 526 -43.83 -12.53 35.64
N ALA A 527 -43.22 -13.12 34.62
CA ALA A 527 -42.87 -14.54 34.58
C ALA A 527 -41.33 -14.74 34.54
N GLY A 528 -40.88 -15.88 35.04
CA GLY A 528 -39.48 -16.29 35.01
C GLY A 528 -39.18 -17.45 35.97
N PRO A 529 -38.04 -18.15 35.84
CA PRO A 529 -37.64 -19.23 36.72
C PRO A 529 -37.29 -18.72 38.13
N ALA A 530 -37.01 -19.63 39.06
CA ALA A 530 -36.52 -19.27 40.40
C ALA A 530 -35.24 -18.43 40.32
N ARG A 531 -35.11 -17.39 41.12
CA ARG A 531 -33.97 -16.45 41.17
C ARG A 531 -33.78 -15.59 39.95
N SER A 532 -34.76 -15.44 39.06
CA SER A 532 -34.69 -14.58 37.86
C SER A 532 -34.93 -13.09 38.13
N GLY A 533 -35.18 -12.68 39.38
CA GLY A 533 -35.43 -11.28 39.73
C GLY A 533 -36.90 -10.86 39.78
N LYS A 534 -37.88 -11.79 39.65
CA LYS A 534 -39.32 -11.48 39.70
C LYS A 534 -39.71 -10.62 40.90
N SER A 535 -39.30 -11.05 42.11
CA SER A 535 -39.58 -10.31 43.35
C SER A 535 -38.93 -8.93 43.37
N THR A 536 -37.75 -8.78 42.77
CA THR A 536 -37.06 -7.50 42.63
C THR A 536 -37.82 -6.56 41.70
N VAL A 537 -38.33 -7.08 40.58
CA VAL A 537 -39.20 -6.31 39.66
C VAL A 537 -40.47 -5.85 40.36
N LEU A 538 -41.17 -6.75 41.07
CA LEU A 538 -42.38 -6.39 41.80
C LEU A 538 -42.13 -5.34 42.89
N LEU A 539 -41.02 -5.45 43.62
CA LEU A 539 -40.64 -4.44 44.64
C LEU A 539 -40.26 -3.11 43.98
N GLY A 540 -39.58 -3.14 42.83
CA GLY A 540 -39.26 -1.94 42.05
C GLY A 540 -40.51 -1.23 41.54
N LEU A 541 -41.46 -1.97 40.99
CA LEU A 541 -42.76 -1.45 40.54
C LEU A 541 -43.55 -0.86 41.71
N ALA A 542 -43.63 -1.55 42.88
CA ALA A 542 -44.27 -1.03 44.07
C ALA A 542 -43.62 0.26 44.61
N GLY A 543 -42.27 0.33 44.55
CA GLY A 543 -41.53 1.54 44.91
C GLY A 543 -41.79 2.70 43.91
N GLY A 544 -41.84 2.39 42.63
CA GLY A 544 -42.18 3.35 41.55
C GLY A 544 -43.60 3.91 41.73
N LEU A 545 -44.57 3.05 41.99
CA LEU A 545 -45.96 3.48 42.27
C LEU A 545 -46.08 4.39 43.47
N ARG A 546 -45.30 4.19 44.55
CA ARG A 546 -45.26 5.09 45.70
C ARG A 546 -44.67 6.46 45.42
N ALA A 547 -43.72 6.52 44.50
CA ALA A 547 -43.08 7.78 44.06
C ALA A 547 -43.99 8.59 43.15
N VAL A 548 -44.99 7.97 42.54
CA VAL A 548 -45.91 8.56 41.59
C VAL A 548 -46.98 9.37 42.36
N ARG A 549 -47.08 10.68 42.07
CA ARG A 549 -48.10 11.53 42.67
C ARG A 549 -49.42 11.42 41.87
N THR A 550 -50.46 10.98 42.53
CA THR A 550 -51.83 11.04 41.96
C THR A 550 -52.42 12.44 42.06
N PRO A 551 -53.17 12.90 41.06
CA PRO A 551 -53.94 14.15 41.17
C PRO A 551 -54.95 14.04 42.33
N GLY A 552 -54.84 14.93 43.30
CA GLY A 552 -55.72 14.92 44.47
C GLY A 552 -55.15 14.27 45.73
N GLY A 553 -53.84 13.84 45.73
CA GLY A 553 -53.15 13.45 46.97
C GLY A 553 -53.61 12.13 47.61
N ARG A 554 -54.36 11.29 46.89
CA ARG A 554 -54.73 9.97 47.39
C ARG A 554 -53.57 9.00 47.26
N PRO A 555 -53.14 8.30 48.35
CA PRO A 555 -52.07 7.32 48.25
C PRO A 555 -52.54 6.13 47.43
N THR A 556 -51.69 5.69 46.50
CA THR A 556 -51.87 4.40 45.81
C THR A 556 -51.70 3.29 46.85
N ALA A 557 -52.71 2.45 47.07
CA ALA A 557 -52.59 1.28 47.93
C ALA A 557 -51.78 0.20 47.19
N VAL A 558 -50.60 -0.10 47.68
CA VAL A 558 -49.72 -1.15 47.16
C VAL A 558 -49.63 -2.31 48.16
#